data_78f691e126bafc056c4c2d776f912ba5
#
_entry.id   78f691e126bafc056c4c2d776f912ba5
#
_cell.length_a   1.000
_cell.length_b   1.000
_cell.length_c   1.000
_cell.angle_alpha   90.00
_cell.angle_beta   90.00
_cell.angle_gamma   90.00
#
_symmetry.space_group_name_H-M   'P 1'
#
loop_
_entity.id
_entity.type
_entity.pdbx_description
1 polymer ?
#
loop_
_entity_poly.entity_id
_entity_poly.type
_entity_poly.pdbx_seq_one_letter_code
_entity_poly.pdbx_strand_id
1 'polypeptide(L)'
;MSTDYIVADLGLADWGRKELSIAETEMPGLMALRDEFGASKPLKGARVAGCLHMTVQTAVLIETLVALGADVRWSSCNIYSTQDQAAAAIAAAGVPVFAKKGETLAEYWEYVDRTFTWGDGGTANMILDDGGDATMYILLGARAEAGEDVLANPTSEEEEFLKAQLHKRLAESPGWFTRQRDAIKGVSEETTTGVLRLYQLAEAGGLPFPAINVNDSVTKSKFDNLYGCRESLVDGIRRATDVMLAGKVAVVAGYGDVGKGSAASLRQGGARVMVTEVDPICALQAAMEGYEVVTMEQAAPKADIFVTATGNRDVITMDHMREMKDRAIVCNIGHFDNEIQVSSLQNMNWSEIKPQVDEVEFPDGKRIIMLAKGRLVNLGCATGHPSFVMSASFTNQVLAQMELWNEGDKYERKVYTLPRHLDEKVAALHLAKVGATLSQLSADQASYIGVEEQGPFKSEQYRY
;
A
#
# COMPACT_ATOMS: atom_id res chain seq x y z
N MET A 1 3.19 29.37 -11.41
CA MET A 1 3.22 28.10 -10.67
C MET A 1 1.81 27.82 -10.24
N SER A 2 1.35 26.62 -10.36
CA SER A 2 0.04 26.22 -9.83
C SER A 2 0.04 26.45 -8.31
N THR A 3 -1.02 27.04 -7.78
CA THR A 3 -1.26 27.15 -6.33
C THR A 3 -2.21 26.05 -5.84
N ASP A 4 -2.44 25.02 -6.68
CA ASP A 4 -3.38 23.94 -6.43
C ASP A 4 -2.64 22.77 -5.76
N TYR A 5 -2.26 22.96 -4.50
CA TYR A 5 -1.64 21.94 -3.65
C TYR A 5 -1.89 22.24 -2.17
N ILE A 6 -1.79 21.22 -1.33
CA ILE A 6 -1.69 21.34 0.14
C ILE A 6 -0.55 20.45 0.58
N VAL A 7 0.51 21.06 1.09
CA VAL A 7 1.69 20.38 1.64
C VAL A 7 2.10 21.06 2.95
N ALA A 8 2.83 20.37 3.80
CA ALA A 8 3.22 20.90 5.11
C ALA A 8 4.11 22.14 4.99
N ASP A 9 5.15 22.09 4.15
CA ASP A 9 6.10 23.17 3.91
C ASP A 9 6.73 23.05 2.53
N LEU A 10 6.43 23.96 1.62
CA LEU A 10 7.02 24.00 0.28
C LEU A 10 8.54 24.23 0.31
N GLY A 11 9.07 24.82 1.38
CA GLY A 11 10.52 25.02 1.57
C GLY A 11 11.33 23.73 1.63
N LEU A 12 10.67 22.58 1.83
CA LEU A 12 11.30 21.25 1.82
C LEU A 12 11.57 20.71 0.40
N ALA A 13 11.13 21.39 -0.65
CA ALA A 13 11.18 20.90 -2.03
C ALA A 13 12.60 20.55 -2.51
N ASP A 14 13.59 21.38 -2.19
CA ASP A 14 14.99 21.13 -2.58
C ASP A 14 15.57 19.88 -1.90
N TRP A 15 15.21 19.64 -0.65
CA TRP A 15 15.57 18.39 0.03
C TRP A 15 14.89 17.19 -0.62
N GLY A 16 13.58 17.28 -0.82
CA GLY A 16 12.82 16.24 -1.51
C GLY A 16 13.42 15.88 -2.88
N ARG A 17 13.78 16.89 -3.68
CA ARG A 17 14.42 16.67 -5.00
C ARG A 17 15.73 15.88 -4.91
N LYS A 18 16.54 16.12 -3.89
CA LYS A 18 17.78 15.36 -3.67
C LYS A 18 17.48 13.89 -3.32
N GLU A 19 16.49 13.64 -2.48
CA GLU A 19 16.08 12.26 -2.16
C GLU A 19 15.46 11.55 -3.37
N LEU A 20 14.64 12.24 -4.18
CA LEU A 20 14.13 11.69 -5.42
C LEU A 20 15.26 11.26 -6.36
N SER A 21 16.33 12.07 -6.46
CA SER A 21 17.48 11.72 -7.31
C SER A 21 18.18 10.42 -6.87
N ILE A 22 18.21 10.14 -5.56
CA ILE A 22 18.70 8.85 -5.05
C ILE A 22 17.72 7.73 -5.42
N ALA A 23 16.42 7.94 -5.17
CA ALA A 23 15.39 6.94 -5.46
C ALA A 23 15.37 6.54 -6.95
N GLU A 24 15.49 7.51 -7.85
CA GLU A 24 15.57 7.26 -9.30
C GLU A 24 16.70 6.29 -9.68
N THR A 25 17.86 6.38 -9.00
CA THR A 25 18.97 5.43 -9.25
C THR A 25 18.63 4.00 -8.82
N GLU A 26 17.71 3.83 -7.87
CA GLU A 26 17.27 2.55 -7.32
C GLU A 26 15.94 2.05 -7.91
N MET A 27 15.34 2.80 -8.85
CA MET A 27 14.04 2.48 -9.45
C MET A 27 14.14 2.24 -10.97
N PRO A 28 14.91 1.20 -11.39
CA PRO A 28 15.25 1.00 -12.80
C PRO A 28 14.03 0.74 -13.68
N GLY A 29 12.97 0.13 -13.15
CA GLY A 29 11.77 -0.15 -13.93
C GLY A 29 11.05 1.13 -14.35
N LEU A 30 10.84 2.08 -13.46
CA LEU A 30 10.21 3.36 -13.77
C LEU A 30 11.07 4.20 -14.71
N MET A 31 12.40 4.23 -14.48
CA MET A 31 13.31 4.96 -15.35
C MET A 31 13.32 4.37 -16.77
N ALA A 32 13.33 3.05 -16.92
CA ALA A 32 13.23 2.39 -18.21
C ALA A 32 11.91 2.71 -18.94
N LEU A 33 10.78 2.78 -18.23
CA LEU A 33 9.51 3.18 -18.83
C LEU A 33 9.53 4.64 -19.31
N ARG A 34 10.18 5.56 -18.58
CA ARG A 34 10.36 6.94 -19.03
C ARG A 34 11.19 6.98 -20.33
N ASP A 35 12.27 6.21 -20.42
CA ASP A 35 13.13 6.14 -21.60
C ASP A 35 12.39 5.53 -22.79
N GLU A 36 11.64 4.44 -22.58
CA GLU A 36 10.93 3.72 -23.63
C GLU A 36 9.72 4.52 -24.16
N PHE A 37 8.92 5.12 -23.28
CA PHE A 37 7.62 5.68 -23.63
C PHE A 37 7.51 7.20 -23.51
N GLY A 38 8.49 7.88 -22.94
CA GLY A 38 8.42 9.33 -22.70
C GLY A 38 8.20 10.16 -23.98
N ALA A 39 8.74 9.72 -25.11
CA ALA A 39 8.54 10.39 -26.40
C ALA A 39 7.14 10.17 -26.99
N SER A 40 6.59 8.96 -26.85
CA SER A 40 5.28 8.58 -27.41
C SER A 40 4.09 9.06 -26.58
N LYS A 41 4.31 9.30 -25.29
CA LYS A 41 3.30 9.76 -24.33
C LYS A 41 2.01 8.92 -24.34
N PRO A 42 2.06 7.63 -24.04
CA PRO A 42 0.93 6.70 -24.16
C PRO A 42 -0.23 7.04 -23.21
N LEU A 43 0.00 7.84 -22.15
CA LEU A 43 -1.03 8.30 -21.21
C LEU A 43 -1.55 9.71 -21.55
N LYS A 44 -1.28 10.23 -22.74
CA LYS A 44 -1.81 11.54 -23.12
C LYS A 44 -3.34 11.58 -23.05
N GLY A 45 -3.87 12.52 -22.28
CA GLY A 45 -5.30 12.68 -22.03
C GLY A 45 -5.84 11.87 -20.84
N ALA A 46 -5.03 11.01 -20.24
CA ALA A 46 -5.36 10.40 -18.96
C ALA A 46 -5.30 11.45 -17.85
N ARG A 47 -6.35 11.52 -17.04
CA ARG A 47 -6.47 12.32 -15.83
C ARG A 47 -6.53 11.39 -14.64
N VAL A 48 -5.39 11.19 -13.99
CA VAL A 48 -5.24 10.21 -12.93
C VAL A 48 -5.49 10.86 -11.57
N ALA A 49 -6.52 10.38 -10.88
CA ALA A 49 -6.73 10.62 -9.45
C ALA A 49 -5.96 9.53 -8.68
N GLY A 50 -4.88 9.91 -8.02
CA GLY A 50 -4.05 9.01 -7.25
C GLY A 50 -4.30 9.13 -5.74
N CYS A 51 -4.49 8.00 -5.07
CA CYS A 51 -4.59 7.89 -3.62
C CYS A 51 -3.69 6.76 -3.15
N LEU A 52 -2.42 7.09 -2.89
CA LEU A 52 -1.39 6.14 -2.45
C LEU A 52 -0.35 6.90 -1.63
N HIS A 53 0.28 6.23 -0.66
CA HIS A 53 1.25 6.81 0.27
C HIS A 53 2.18 7.83 -0.41
N MET A 54 2.18 9.10 0.02
CA MET A 54 2.98 10.17 -0.59
C MET A 54 4.44 10.10 -0.11
N THR A 55 5.16 9.10 -0.58
CA THR A 55 6.58 8.84 -0.27
C THR A 55 7.50 9.38 -1.37
N VAL A 56 8.81 9.33 -1.12
CA VAL A 56 9.83 9.64 -2.14
C VAL A 56 9.67 8.74 -3.37
N GLN A 57 9.38 7.44 -3.17
CA GLN A 57 9.17 6.49 -4.25
C GLN A 57 7.91 6.80 -5.07
N THR A 58 6.85 7.21 -4.39
CA THR A 58 5.60 7.66 -5.03
C THR A 58 5.81 8.94 -5.85
N ALA A 59 6.68 9.83 -5.40
CA ALA A 59 7.05 11.00 -6.19
C ALA A 59 7.70 10.61 -7.53
N VAL A 60 8.54 9.58 -7.55
CA VAL A 60 9.11 9.03 -8.81
C VAL A 60 8.02 8.41 -9.69
N LEU A 61 7.03 7.71 -9.11
CA LEU A 61 5.86 7.19 -9.83
C LEU A 61 5.05 8.34 -10.48
N ILE A 62 4.72 9.37 -9.71
CA ILE A 62 3.97 10.54 -10.20
C ILE A 62 4.68 11.18 -11.38
N GLU A 63 5.97 11.47 -11.26
CA GLU A 63 6.76 12.05 -12.34
C GLU A 63 6.88 11.12 -13.56
N THR A 64 6.84 9.81 -13.35
CA THR A 64 6.81 8.84 -14.46
C THR A 64 5.48 8.94 -15.20
N LEU A 65 4.34 8.93 -14.52
CA LEU A 65 3.01 9.10 -15.13
C LEU A 65 2.93 10.42 -15.93
N VAL A 66 3.44 11.51 -15.36
CA VAL A 66 3.51 12.82 -16.03
C VAL A 66 4.42 12.78 -17.27
N ALA A 67 5.60 12.15 -17.16
CA ALA A 67 6.51 11.98 -18.30
C ALA A 67 5.86 11.19 -19.45
N LEU A 68 4.99 10.22 -19.12
CA LEU A 68 4.21 9.45 -20.08
C LEU A 68 2.96 10.17 -20.61
N GLY A 69 2.71 11.39 -20.15
CA GLY A 69 1.69 12.29 -20.70
C GLY A 69 0.40 12.38 -19.90
N ALA A 70 0.30 11.80 -18.71
CA ALA A 70 -0.85 11.93 -17.84
C ALA A 70 -0.91 13.30 -17.15
N ASP A 71 -2.11 13.80 -16.91
CA ASP A 71 -2.40 14.82 -15.92
C ASP A 71 -2.67 14.11 -14.58
N VAL A 72 -1.97 14.48 -13.51
CA VAL A 72 -2.01 13.77 -12.23
C VAL A 72 -2.43 14.70 -11.11
N ARG A 73 -3.29 14.22 -10.21
CA ARG A 73 -3.63 14.83 -8.91
C ARG A 73 -3.49 13.75 -7.85
N TRP A 74 -2.92 14.07 -6.70
CA TRP A 74 -2.50 13.06 -5.74
C TRP A 74 -2.84 13.39 -4.30
N SER A 75 -3.29 12.37 -3.52
CA SER A 75 -3.38 12.40 -2.07
C SER A 75 -2.72 11.15 -1.46
N SER A 76 -2.43 11.18 -0.17
CA SER A 76 -1.98 9.98 0.54
C SER A 76 -3.18 9.08 0.88
N CYS A 77 -2.95 7.79 0.99
CA CYS A 77 -3.92 6.81 1.48
C CYS A 77 -3.80 6.52 2.98
N ASN A 78 -2.99 7.29 3.71
CA ASN A 78 -2.80 7.13 5.14
C ASN A 78 -2.30 8.44 5.77
N ILE A 79 -2.88 8.80 6.92
CA ILE A 79 -2.63 10.08 7.60
C ILE A 79 -1.20 10.27 8.15
N TYR A 80 -0.41 9.20 8.27
CA TYR A 80 0.96 9.26 8.82
C TYR A 80 2.06 8.89 7.83
N SER A 81 1.73 8.44 6.62
CA SER A 81 2.71 7.89 5.67
C SER A 81 3.38 8.92 4.78
N THR A 82 2.86 10.14 4.70
CA THR A 82 3.43 11.20 3.86
C THR A 82 4.86 11.55 4.30
N GLN A 83 5.75 11.66 3.33
CA GLN A 83 7.05 12.29 3.47
C GLN A 83 6.91 13.73 2.94
N ASP A 84 6.89 14.71 3.85
CA ASP A 84 6.55 16.10 3.53
C ASP A 84 7.50 16.73 2.49
N GLN A 85 8.79 16.33 2.48
CA GLN A 85 9.75 16.78 1.48
C GLN A 85 9.45 16.20 0.08
N ALA A 86 8.89 14.99 -0.01
CA ALA A 86 8.47 14.40 -1.28
C ALA A 86 7.25 15.13 -1.83
N ALA A 87 6.24 15.36 -1.00
CA ALA A 87 5.05 16.13 -1.36
C ALA A 87 5.43 17.56 -1.83
N ALA A 88 6.34 18.23 -1.11
CA ALA A 88 6.84 19.54 -1.46
C ALA A 88 7.55 19.55 -2.82
N ALA A 89 8.39 18.55 -3.11
CA ALA A 89 9.11 18.45 -4.39
C ALA A 89 8.15 18.32 -5.58
N ILE A 90 7.11 17.51 -5.45
CA ILE A 90 6.09 17.29 -6.49
C ILE A 90 5.22 18.54 -6.67
N ALA A 91 4.79 19.18 -5.58
CA ALA A 91 4.07 20.44 -5.63
C ALA A 91 4.89 21.57 -6.32
N ALA A 92 6.18 21.68 -5.98
CA ALA A 92 7.09 22.63 -6.61
C ALA A 92 7.33 22.35 -8.11
N ALA A 93 7.25 21.08 -8.54
CA ALA A 93 7.27 20.69 -9.95
C ALA A 93 5.97 21.03 -10.70
N GLY A 94 4.94 21.52 -9.99
CA GLY A 94 3.67 21.95 -10.59
C GLY A 94 2.59 20.88 -10.66
N VAL A 95 2.78 19.73 -10.05
CA VAL A 95 1.78 18.67 -9.96
C VAL A 95 0.93 18.90 -8.71
N PRO A 96 -0.42 18.91 -8.82
CA PRO A 96 -1.30 19.02 -7.66
C PRO A 96 -1.16 17.85 -6.69
N VAL A 97 -0.75 18.16 -5.46
CA VAL A 97 -0.58 17.19 -4.37
C VAL A 97 -1.25 17.72 -3.10
N PHE A 98 -2.02 16.88 -2.45
CA PHE A 98 -2.76 17.17 -1.23
C PHE A 98 -2.37 16.13 -0.18
N ALA A 99 -1.29 16.35 0.55
CA ALA A 99 -0.78 15.43 1.54
C ALA A 99 0.18 16.11 2.51
N LYS A 100 0.06 15.79 3.78
CA LYS A 100 1.02 16.16 4.83
C LYS A 100 1.06 15.09 5.91
N LYS A 101 2.20 14.88 6.52
CA LYS A 101 2.32 13.92 7.62
C LYS A 101 1.53 14.39 8.83
N GLY A 102 0.65 13.52 9.37
CA GLY A 102 -0.17 13.85 10.53
C GLY A 102 -1.42 14.68 10.19
N GLU A 103 -1.90 14.60 8.97
CA GLU A 103 -3.22 15.14 8.60
C GLU A 103 -4.33 14.49 9.44
N THR A 104 -5.38 15.24 9.73
CA THR A 104 -6.56 14.73 10.42
C THR A 104 -7.43 13.90 9.47
N LEU A 105 -8.34 13.06 9.99
CA LEU A 105 -9.29 12.31 9.16
C LEU A 105 -10.19 13.21 8.31
N ALA A 106 -10.55 14.40 8.82
CA ALA A 106 -11.29 15.39 8.05
C ALA A 106 -10.48 15.92 6.85
N GLU A 107 -9.19 16.24 7.07
CA GLU A 107 -8.28 16.68 6.01
C GLU A 107 -8.03 15.55 5.01
N TYR A 108 -7.87 14.30 5.48
CA TYR A 108 -7.69 13.13 4.63
C TYR A 108 -8.81 13.01 3.57
N TRP A 109 -10.07 13.01 4.00
CA TRP A 109 -11.20 12.90 3.06
C TRP A 109 -11.40 14.16 2.21
N GLU A 110 -11.05 15.35 2.72
CA GLU A 110 -10.99 16.56 1.89
C GLU A 110 -9.92 16.43 0.80
N TYR A 111 -8.75 15.85 1.12
CA TYR A 111 -7.66 15.68 0.16
C TYR A 111 -8.01 14.64 -0.91
N VAL A 112 -8.64 13.54 -0.54
CA VAL A 112 -9.20 12.58 -1.50
C VAL A 112 -10.18 13.28 -2.46
N ASP A 113 -11.11 14.08 -1.94
CA ASP A 113 -12.04 14.85 -2.77
C ASP A 113 -11.33 15.80 -3.75
N ARG A 114 -10.26 16.46 -3.32
CA ARG A 114 -9.46 17.36 -4.15
C ARG A 114 -8.75 16.67 -5.30
N THR A 115 -8.40 15.38 -5.20
CA THR A 115 -7.81 14.63 -6.32
C THR A 115 -8.78 14.51 -7.50
N PHE A 116 -10.07 14.52 -7.24
CA PHE A 116 -11.12 14.49 -8.26
C PHE A 116 -11.61 15.89 -8.68
N THR A 117 -11.11 16.97 -8.07
CA THR A 117 -11.56 18.33 -8.36
C THR A 117 -10.59 19.02 -9.32
N TRP A 118 -10.92 19.04 -10.60
CA TRP A 118 -10.10 19.64 -11.66
C TRP A 118 -10.47 21.11 -11.88
N GLY A 119 -9.46 21.99 -12.01
CA GLY A 119 -9.64 23.44 -12.09
C GLY A 119 -10.43 23.93 -13.32
N ASP A 120 -10.53 23.10 -14.37
CA ASP A 120 -11.33 23.37 -15.57
C ASP A 120 -12.77 22.85 -15.46
N GLY A 121 -13.19 22.35 -14.32
CA GLY A 121 -14.48 21.70 -14.10
C GLY A 121 -14.60 20.30 -14.73
N GLY A 122 -13.49 19.74 -15.22
CA GLY A 122 -13.42 18.39 -15.77
C GLY A 122 -13.47 17.29 -14.71
N THR A 123 -13.31 16.06 -15.16
CA THR A 123 -13.35 14.85 -14.31
C THR A 123 -12.02 14.12 -14.37
N ALA A 124 -11.72 13.34 -13.31
CA ALA A 124 -10.78 12.25 -13.43
C ALA A 124 -11.34 11.20 -14.41
N ASN A 125 -10.47 10.49 -15.09
CA ASN A 125 -10.87 9.38 -15.96
C ASN A 125 -10.09 8.09 -15.70
N MET A 126 -9.13 8.14 -14.78
CA MET A 126 -8.37 7.00 -14.28
C MET A 126 -8.21 7.14 -12.76
N ILE A 127 -8.20 6.02 -12.05
CA ILE A 127 -7.87 5.96 -10.63
C ILE A 127 -6.64 5.07 -10.44
N LEU A 128 -5.70 5.52 -9.60
CA LEU A 128 -4.62 4.71 -9.04
C LEU A 128 -4.80 4.72 -7.52
N ASP A 129 -5.16 3.58 -6.95
CA ASP A 129 -5.63 3.47 -5.56
C ASP A 129 -4.76 2.51 -4.73
N ASP A 130 -4.76 2.73 -3.43
CA ASP A 130 -4.12 1.86 -2.45
C ASP A 130 -5.01 1.75 -1.20
N GLY A 131 -5.72 0.64 -1.11
CA GLY A 131 -6.74 0.38 -0.09
C GLY A 131 -8.17 0.65 -0.57
N GLY A 132 -8.34 1.24 -1.75
CA GLY A 132 -9.65 1.42 -2.40
C GLY A 132 -10.43 2.64 -1.93
N ASP A 133 -9.84 3.56 -1.17
CA ASP A 133 -10.58 4.69 -0.57
C ASP A 133 -11.03 5.72 -1.60
N ALA A 134 -10.20 6.05 -2.59
CA ALA A 134 -10.59 6.95 -3.68
C ALA A 134 -11.72 6.35 -4.53
N THR A 135 -11.62 5.06 -4.83
CA THR A 135 -12.66 4.31 -5.56
C THR A 135 -13.97 4.30 -4.78
N MET A 136 -13.92 3.95 -3.48
CA MET A 136 -15.09 3.90 -2.62
C MET A 136 -15.74 5.27 -2.43
N TYR A 137 -14.94 6.34 -2.31
CA TYR A 137 -15.43 7.70 -2.21
C TYR A 137 -16.35 8.06 -3.38
N ILE A 138 -15.92 7.79 -4.60
CA ILE A 138 -16.71 8.06 -5.81
C ILE A 138 -17.94 7.16 -5.90
N LEU A 139 -17.81 5.86 -5.62
CA LEU A 139 -18.91 4.90 -5.75
C LEU A 139 -20.00 5.12 -4.69
N LEU A 140 -19.62 5.36 -3.43
CA LEU A 140 -20.57 5.67 -2.36
C LEU A 140 -21.30 6.99 -2.63
N GLY A 141 -20.56 8.02 -3.09
CA GLY A 141 -21.16 9.29 -3.45
C GLY A 141 -22.17 9.17 -4.59
N ALA A 142 -21.86 8.37 -5.63
CA ALA A 142 -22.80 8.13 -6.73
C ALA A 142 -24.05 7.34 -6.30
N ARG A 143 -23.89 6.41 -5.35
CA ARG A 143 -25.04 5.69 -4.74
C ARG A 143 -25.89 6.64 -3.89
N ALA A 144 -25.28 7.52 -3.13
CA ALA A 144 -25.99 8.54 -2.37
C ALA A 144 -26.77 9.51 -3.28
N GLU A 145 -26.21 9.91 -4.43
CA GLU A 145 -26.90 10.69 -5.45
C GLU A 145 -28.12 9.95 -6.06
N ALA A 146 -28.03 8.62 -6.12
CA ALA A 146 -29.15 7.76 -6.53
C ALA A 146 -30.22 7.59 -5.45
N GLY A 147 -30.06 8.18 -4.25
CA GLY A 147 -31.01 8.15 -3.16
C GLY A 147 -30.79 7.00 -2.16
N GLU A 148 -29.64 6.32 -2.22
CA GLU A 148 -29.29 5.32 -1.22
C GLU A 148 -28.79 5.99 0.07
N ASP A 149 -29.20 5.47 1.23
CA ASP A 149 -28.67 5.88 2.54
C ASP A 149 -27.35 5.16 2.82
N VAL A 150 -26.30 5.63 2.14
CA VAL A 150 -24.95 5.08 2.32
C VAL A 150 -24.38 5.53 3.67
N LEU A 151 -23.68 4.62 4.37
CA LEU A 151 -23.12 4.87 5.71
C LEU A 151 -24.18 5.36 6.71
N ALA A 152 -25.40 4.76 6.68
CA ALA A 152 -26.47 5.06 7.61
C ALA A 152 -25.99 4.91 9.08
N ASN A 153 -25.21 3.87 9.36
CA ASN A 153 -24.63 3.55 10.65
C ASN A 153 -23.11 3.40 10.52
N PRO A 154 -22.32 4.48 10.60
CA PRO A 154 -20.87 4.41 10.60
C PRO A 154 -20.37 3.49 11.73
N THR A 155 -19.40 2.65 11.44
CA THR A 155 -18.84 1.69 12.39
C THR A 155 -17.48 2.12 12.94
N SER A 156 -16.91 3.19 12.38
CA SER A 156 -15.63 3.77 12.77
C SER A 156 -15.65 5.29 12.66
N GLU A 157 -14.73 5.95 13.35
CA GLU A 157 -14.52 7.39 13.25
C GLU A 157 -14.20 7.81 11.80
N GLU A 158 -13.43 6.99 11.07
CA GLU A 158 -13.07 7.21 9.68
C GLU A 158 -14.30 7.23 8.77
N GLU A 159 -15.26 6.31 8.98
CA GLU A 159 -16.54 6.30 8.23
C GLU A 159 -17.41 7.51 8.56
N GLU A 160 -17.35 8.07 9.79
CA GLU A 160 -18.05 9.30 10.15
C GLU A 160 -17.51 10.50 9.33
N PHE A 161 -16.18 10.63 9.23
CA PHE A 161 -15.56 11.70 8.43
C PHE A 161 -15.79 11.52 6.94
N LEU A 162 -15.75 10.29 6.42
CA LEU A 162 -16.12 9.98 5.04
C LEU A 162 -17.56 10.43 4.76
N LYS A 163 -18.50 10.06 5.61
CA LYS A 163 -19.90 10.45 5.50
C LYS A 163 -20.08 11.98 5.48
N ALA A 164 -19.37 12.66 6.38
CA ALA A 164 -19.42 14.14 6.45
C ALA A 164 -18.92 14.78 5.14
N GLN A 165 -17.82 14.29 4.57
CA GLN A 165 -17.27 14.79 3.31
C GLN A 165 -18.18 14.48 2.12
N LEU A 166 -18.78 13.28 2.08
CA LEU A 166 -19.78 12.93 1.05
C LEU A 166 -20.97 13.91 1.09
N HIS A 167 -21.55 14.15 2.26
CA HIS A 167 -22.67 15.08 2.42
C HIS A 167 -22.29 16.52 2.01
N LYS A 168 -21.09 16.97 2.37
CA LYS A 168 -20.58 18.29 1.95
C LYS A 168 -20.56 18.39 0.43
N ARG A 169 -19.94 17.44 -0.27
CA ARG A 169 -19.83 17.43 -1.73
C ARG A 169 -21.20 17.31 -2.41
N LEU A 170 -22.09 16.48 -1.91
CA LEU A 170 -23.45 16.33 -2.40
C LEU A 170 -24.23 17.65 -2.37
N ALA A 171 -24.09 18.41 -1.27
CA ALA A 171 -24.74 19.71 -1.12
C ALA A 171 -24.14 20.80 -2.03
N GLU A 172 -22.80 20.80 -2.20
CA GLU A 172 -22.09 21.79 -3.01
C GLU A 172 -22.26 21.58 -4.52
N SER A 173 -22.35 20.33 -4.97
CA SER A 173 -22.32 20.00 -6.40
C SER A 173 -23.17 18.76 -6.72
N PRO A 174 -24.51 18.86 -6.73
CA PRO A 174 -25.38 17.74 -7.09
C PRO A 174 -25.03 17.13 -8.45
N GLY A 175 -25.00 15.79 -8.54
CA GLY A 175 -24.65 15.05 -9.75
C GLY A 175 -23.14 14.97 -10.02
N TRP A 176 -22.30 15.49 -9.13
CA TRP A 176 -20.85 15.49 -9.31
C TRP A 176 -20.26 14.08 -9.24
N PHE A 177 -20.65 13.26 -8.27
CA PHE A 177 -20.17 11.89 -8.12
C PHE A 177 -20.56 11.01 -9.30
N THR A 178 -21.78 11.13 -9.78
CA THR A 178 -22.24 10.38 -10.96
C THR A 178 -21.41 10.74 -12.19
N ARG A 179 -21.13 12.05 -12.42
CA ARG A 179 -20.26 12.47 -13.52
C ARG A 179 -18.83 11.94 -13.39
N GLN A 180 -18.26 11.94 -12.18
CA GLN A 180 -16.94 11.36 -11.94
C GLN A 180 -16.93 9.86 -12.24
N ARG A 181 -17.85 9.09 -11.64
CA ARG A 181 -17.97 7.65 -11.87
C ARG A 181 -18.09 7.29 -13.36
N ASP A 182 -18.92 8.01 -14.09
CA ASP A 182 -19.22 7.72 -15.50
C ASP A 182 -18.03 8.08 -16.42
N ALA A 183 -17.13 8.96 -15.98
CA ALA A 183 -15.94 9.34 -16.73
C ALA A 183 -14.74 8.38 -16.50
N ILE A 184 -14.73 7.62 -15.40
CA ILE A 184 -13.64 6.72 -15.07
C ILE A 184 -13.64 5.51 -16.01
N LYS A 185 -12.49 5.27 -16.65
CA LYS A 185 -12.27 4.15 -17.56
C LYS A 185 -11.72 2.92 -16.86
N GLY A 186 -11.07 3.09 -15.72
CA GLY A 186 -10.53 1.98 -14.94
C GLY A 186 -9.78 2.41 -13.70
N VAL A 187 -9.51 1.42 -12.85
CA VAL A 187 -8.74 1.56 -11.61
C VAL A 187 -7.63 0.52 -11.55
N SER A 188 -6.43 0.92 -11.09
CA SER A 188 -5.40 -0.01 -10.66
C SER A 188 -5.26 0.07 -9.14
N GLU A 189 -5.21 -1.09 -8.48
CA GLU A 189 -5.22 -1.21 -7.02
C GLU A 189 -3.93 -1.88 -6.52
N GLU A 190 -3.29 -1.25 -5.54
CA GLU A 190 -1.97 -1.63 -5.03
C GLU A 190 -2.03 -2.73 -3.97
N THR A 191 -3.03 -2.75 -3.10
CA THR A 191 -2.99 -3.57 -1.89
C THR A 191 -4.13 -4.55 -1.75
N THR A 192 -3.88 -5.65 -1.02
CA THR A 192 -4.84 -6.76 -0.79
C THR A 192 -6.21 -6.27 -0.32
N THR A 193 -6.26 -5.28 0.56
CA THR A 193 -7.56 -4.80 1.11
C THR A 193 -8.40 -4.10 0.06
N GLY A 194 -7.80 -3.23 -0.75
CA GLY A 194 -8.50 -2.57 -1.85
C GLY A 194 -8.96 -3.58 -2.91
N VAL A 195 -8.10 -4.56 -3.22
CA VAL A 195 -8.44 -5.67 -4.12
C VAL A 195 -9.64 -6.47 -3.61
N LEU A 196 -9.72 -6.78 -2.31
CA LEU A 196 -10.87 -7.45 -1.72
C LEU A 196 -12.16 -6.64 -1.91
N ARG A 197 -12.11 -5.32 -1.67
CA ARG A 197 -13.24 -4.40 -1.91
C ARG A 197 -13.68 -4.43 -3.38
N LEU A 198 -12.74 -4.42 -4.32
CA LEU A 198 -13.03 -4.49 -5.76
C LEU A 198 -13.70 -5.83 -6.15
N TYR A 199 -13.24 -6.96 -5.62
CA TYR A 199 -13.89 -8.26 -5.83
C TYR A 199 -15.32 -8.26 -5.27
N GLN A 200 -15.52 -7.77 -4.06
CA GLN A 200 -16.86 -7.66 -3.45
C GLN A 200 -17.80 -6.79 -4.29
N LEU A 201 -17.30 -5.66 -4.80
CA LEU A 201 -18.06 -4.80 -5.72
C LEU A 201 -18.40 -5.53 -7.02
N ALA A 202 -17.46 -6.26 -7.61
CA ALA A 202 -17.68 -7.00 -8.85
C ALA A 202 -18.72 -8.13 -8.67
N GLU A 203 -18.63 -8.90 -7.57
CA GLU A 203 -19.58 -9.95 -7.22
C GLU A 203 -20.99 -9.41 -6.99
N ALA A 204 -21.10 -8.23 -6.37
CA ALA A 204 -22.37 -7.53 -6.15
C ALA A 204 -22.90 -6.84 -7.42
N GLY A 205 -22.18 -6.87 -8.55
CA GLY A 205 -22.54 -6.15 -9.78
C GLY A 205 -22.43 -4.62 -9.67
N GLY A 206 -21.72 -4.12 -8.65
CA GLY A 206 -21.56 -2.71 -8.36
C GLY A 206 -20.28 -2.07 -8.91
N LEU A 207 -19.41 -2.82 -9.59
CA LEU A 207 -18.18 -2.29 -10.20
C LEU A 207 -18.49 -1.72 -11.60
N PRO A 208 -18.42 -0.38 -11.81
CA PRO A 208 -18.87 0.24 -13.06
C PRO A 208 -17.82 0.31 -14.17
N PHE A 209 -16.58 -0.05 -13.89
CA PHE A 209 -15.42 0.00 -14.79
C PHE A 209 -14.49 -1.20 -14.53
N PRO A 210 -13.57 -1.55 -15.45
CA PRO A 210 -12.57 -2.58 -15.22
C PRO A 210 -11.58 -2.16 -14.13
N ALA A 211 -11.06 -3.15 -13.40
CA ALA A 211 -10.04 -2.96 -12.39
C ALA A 211 -8.85 -3.91 -12.65
N ILE A 212 -7.62 -3.41 -12.50
CA ILE A 212 -6.42 -4.25 -12.45
C ILE A 212 -5.93 -4.36 -11.02
N ASN A 213 -5.92 -5.57 -10.52
CA ASN A 213 -5.33 -5.98 -9.26
C ASN A 213 -3.81 -6.09 -9.44
N VAL A 214 -3.09 -5.04 -9.09
CA VAL A 214 -1.64 -5.01 -9.14
C VAL A 214 -1.03 -5.82 -7.99
N ASN A 215 -1.71 -5.91 -6.85
CA ASN A 215 -1.21 -6.66 -5.69
C ASN A 215 -0.86 -8.12 -6.04
N ASP A 216 -1.64 -8.76 -6.90
CA ASP A 216 -1.46 -10.17 -7.23
C ASP A 216 -0.55 -10.41 -8.45
N SER A 217 0.00 -9.36 -9.07
CA SER A 217 1.15 -9.49 -9.96
C SER A 217 2.30 -10.16 -9.21
N VAL A 218 2.99 -11.12 -9.83
CA VAL A 218 4.05 -11.88 -9.15
C VAL A 218 5.19 -10.95 -8.72
N THR A 219 5.58 -10.02 -9.60
CA THR A 219 6.61 -9.01 -9.30
C THR A 219 6.19 -7.96 -8.29
N LYS A 220 4.91 -7.94 -7.88
CA LYS A 220 4.44 -7.15 -6.73
C LYS A 220 4.35 -8.04 -5.48
N SER A 221 3.50 -9.05 -5.46
CA SER A 221 3.22 -9.83 -4.24
C SER A 221 4.43 -10.58 -3.70
N LYS A 222 5.27 -11.14 -4.57
CA LYS A 222 6.48 -11.89 -4.18
C LYS A 222 7.70 -11.00 -3.97
N PHE A 223 7.60 -9.71 -4.24
CA PHE A 223 8.68 -8.72 -4.06
C PHE A 223 8.32 -7.70 -3.00
N ASP A 224 7.32 -6.88 -3.21
CA ASP A 224 6.87 -5.84 -2.28
C ASP A 224 6.42 -6.45 -0.94
N ASN A 225 5.41 -7.32 -0.96
CA ASN A 225 4.88 -7.90 0.26
C ASN A 225 5.92 -8.75 1.01
N LEU A 226 6.82 -9.41 0.29
CA LEU A 226 7.84 -10.28 0.89
C LEU A 226 9.11 -9.50 1.24
N TYR A 227 9.82 -8.99 0.23
CA TYR A 227 11.13 -8.35 0.43
C TYR A 227 10.98 -6.93 1.01
N GLY A 228 9.92 -6.21 0.63
CA GLY A 228 9.63 -4.89 1.19
C GLY A 228 9.39 -4.96 2.69
N CYS A 229 8.55 -5.87 3.15
CA CYS A 229 8.32 -6.08 4.58
C CYS A 229 9.56 -6.63 5.30
N ARG A 230 10.37 -7.46 4.61
CA ARG A 230 11.64 -7.96 5.16
C ARG A 230 12.62 -6.84 5.50
N GLU A 231 12.70 -5.80 4.67
CA GLU A 231 13.56 -4.64 4.94
C GLU A 231 12.90 -3.67 5.94
N SER A 232 11.66 -3.29 5.71
CA SER A 232 11.01 -2.16 6.37
C SER A 232 10.48 -2.46 7.78
N LEU A 233 10.13 -3.72 8.12
CA LEU A 233 9.69 -4.06 9.47
C LEU A 233 10.76 -3.77 10.51
N VAL A 234 11.94 -4.33 10.32
CA VAL A 234 13.03 -4.16 11.29
C VAL A 234 13.57 -2.73 11.32
N ASP A 235 13.50 -2.00 10.19
CA ASP A 235 13.80 -0.57 10.15
C ASP A 235 12.83 0.21 11.04
N GLY A 236 11.51 -0.03 10.92
CA GLY A 236 10.50 0.60 11.76
C GLY A 236 10.69 0.31 13.25
N ILE A 237 10.89 -0.95 13.62
CA ILE A 237 11.12 -1.35 15.02
C ILE A 237 12.39 -0.69 15.59
N ARG A 238 13.50 -0.71 14.84
CA ARG A 238 14.78 -0.14 15.30
C ARG A 238 14.71 1.37 15.44
N ARG A 239 14.16 2.10 14.48
CA ARG A 239 13.99 3.55 14.57
C ARG A 239 13.06 3.95 15.72
N ALA A 240 11.99 3.18 15.94
CA ALA A 240 11.05 3.41 17.03
C ALA A 240 11.68 3.23 18.41
N THR A 241 12.42 2.14 18.61
CA THR A 241 12.77 1.65 19.94
C THR A 241 14.26 1.54 20.21
N ASP A 242 15.09 1.56 19.16
CA ASP A 242 16.53 1.35 19.23
C ASP A 242 16.95 0.03 19.92
N VAL A 243 16.03 -0.95 19.94
CA VAL A 243 16.28 -2.24 20.60
C VAL A 243 17.19 -3.15 19.77
N MET A 244 18.00 -3.93 20.47
CA MET A 244 18.71 -5.03 19.87
C MET A 244 17.77 -6.22 19.66
N LEU A 245 17.66 -6.71 18.42
CA LEU A 245 16.80 -7.86 18.09
C LEU A 245 17.39 -9.19 18.53
N ALA A 246 18.74 -9.30 18.53
CA ALA A 246 19.42 -10.53 18.87
C ALA A 246 19.07 -10.99 20.30
N GLY A 247 18.71 -12.27 20.42
CA GLY A 247 18.33 -12.90 21.67
C GLY A 247 16.91 -12.68 22.14
N LYS A 248 16.16 -11.73 21.54
CA LYS A 248 14.74 -11.53 21.83
C LYS A 248 13.89 -12.66 21.25
N VAL A 249 12.74 -12.87 21.87
CA VAL A 249 11.67 -13.71 21.33
C VAL A 249 10.70 -12.81 20.60
N ALA A 250 10.49 -13.08 19.31
CA ALA A 250 9.51 -12.35 18.50
C ALA A 250 8.40 -13.29 18.01
N VAL A 251 7.17 -12.83 17.97
CA VAL A 251 6.07 -13.55 17.33
C VAL A 251 5.58 -12.77 16.12
N VAL A 252 5.38 -13.46 15.00
CA VAL A 252 4.76 -12.94 13.79
C VAL A 252 3.42 -13.66 13.61
N ALA A 253 2.34 -12.91 13.66
CA ALA A 253 1.01 -13.43 13.39
C ALA A 253 0.71 -13.33 11.89
N GLY A 254 0.54 -14.49 11.27
CA GLY A 254 0.40 -14.66 9.82
C GLY A 254 1.71 -15.09 9.15
N TYR A 255 1.59 -16.01 8.17
CA TYR A 255 2.74 -16.51 7.39
C TYR A 255 2.44 -16.51 5.88
N GLY A 256 1.67 -15.53 5.42
CA GLY A 256 1.59 -15.10 4.03
C GLY A 256 2.88 -14.40 3.59
N ASP A 257 2.90 -13.74 2.45
CA ASP A 257 4.12 -13.09 1.92
C ASP A 257 4.69 -12.05 2.90
N VAL A 258 3.84 -11.20 3.49
CA VAL A 258 4.23 -10.21 4.53
C VAL A 258 4.83 -10.90 5.76
N GLY A 259 4.16 -11.91 6.26
CA GLY A 259 4.62 -12.66 7.45
C GLY A 259 5.94 -13.40 7.19
N LYS A 260 6.11 -14.00 6.01
CA LYS A 260 7.37 -14.66 5.59
C LYS A 260 8.55 -13.68 5.58
N GLY A 261 8.37 -12.50 4.98
CA GLY A 261 9.39 -11.45 4.97
C GLY A 261 9.72 -10.99 6.38
N SER A 262 8.71 -10.70 7.17
CA SER A 262 8.82 -10.24 8.56
C SER A 262 9.56 -11.25 9.46
N ALA A 263 9.15 -12.52 9.40
CA ALA A 263 9.79 -13.58 10.17
C ALA A 263 11.27 -13.78 9.77
N ALA A 264 11.56 -13.73 8.46
CA ALA A 264 12.91 -13.86 7.95
C ALA A 264 13.82 -12.73 8.43
N SER A 265 13.38 -11.47 8.42
CA SER A 265 14.21 -10.34 8.86
C SER A 265 14.46 -10.34 10.37
N LEU A 266 13.46 -10.69 11.17
CA LEU A 266 13.63 -10.84 12.61
C LEU A 266 14.62 -11.96 12.94
N ARG A 267 14.54 -13.12 12.27
CA ARG A 267 15.50 -14.22 12.42
C ARG A 267 16.91 -13.81 11.99
N GLN A 268 17.05 -13.09 10.87
CA GLN A 268 18.35 -12.54 10.44
C GLN A 268 18.93 -11.55 11.46
N GLY A 269 18.08 -10.77 12.13
CA GLY A 269 18.47 -9.89 13.23
C GLY A 269 18.89 -10.64 14.49
N GLY A 270 18.79 -11.97 14.52
CA GLY A 270 19.19 -12.83 15.64
C GLY A 270 18.07 -13.04 16.66
N ALA A 271 16.83 -12.71 16.34
CA ALA A 271 15.66 -13.03 17.18
C ALA A 271 15.29 -14.51 17.07
N ARG A 272 14.73 -15.06 18.13
CA ARG A 272 14.05 -16.35 18.14
C ARG A 272 12.60 -16.12 17.75
N VAL A 273 12.21 -16.60 16.57
CA VAL A 273 10.91 -16.26 15.97
C VAL A 273 9.92 -17.40 16.15
N MET A 274 8.75 -17.07 16.67
CA MET A 274 7.52 -17.87 16.66
C MET A 274 6.57 -17.34 15.59
N VAL A 275 5.73 -18.20 15.06
CA VAL A 275 4.70 -17.85 14.07
C VAL A 275 3.36 -18.32 14.57
N THR A 276 2.32 -17.49 14.41
CA THR A 276 0.92 -17.94 14.56
C THR A 276 0.25 -17.93 13.20
N GLU A 277 -0.53 -18.98 12.89
CA GLU A 277 -1.15 -19.11 11.56
C GLU A 277 -2.43 -19.96 11.66
N VAL A 278 -3.41 -19.64 10.82
CA VAL A 278 -4.69 -20.38 10.71
C VAL A 278 -4.73 -21.29 9.48
N ASP A 279 -3.98 -20.93 8.43
CA ASP A 279 -3.86 -21.75 7.22
C ASP A 279 -2.86 -22.89 7.47
N PRO A 280 -3.29 -24.16 7.38
CA PRO A 280 -2.41 -25.30 7.63
C PRO A 280 -1.26 -25.42 6.62
N ILE A 281 -1.41 -24.90 5.39
CA ILE A 281 -0.33 -24.91 4.39
C ILE A 281 0.74 -23.90 4.79
N CYS A 282 0.36 -22.67 5.13
CA CYS A 282 1.29 -21.63 5.59
C CYS A 282 1.94 -22.03 6.92
N ALA A 283 1.19 -22.63 7.85
CA ALA A 283 1.72 -23.15 9.10
C ALA A 283 2.79 -24.24 8.88
N LEU A 284 2.52 -25.18 7.97
CA LEU A 284 3.46 -26.22 7.60
C LEU A 284 4.73 -25.64 6.94
N GLN A 285 4.58 -24.63 6.06
CA GLN A 285 5.72 -23.92 5.47
C GLN A 285 6.58 -23.25 6.56
N ALA A 286 5.97 -22.58 7.54
CA ALA A 286 6.69 -21.97 8.65
C ALA A 286 7.47 -23.00 9.46
N ALA A 287 6.87 -24.15 9.77
CA ALA A 287 7.52 -25.25 10.48
C ALA A 287 8.69 -25.84 9.69
N MET A 288 8.55 -26.01 8.37
CA MET A 288 9.62 -26.51 7.49
C MET A 288 10.79 -25.53 7.37
N GLU A 289 10.52 -24.22 7.48
CA GLU A 289 11.55 -23.19 7.57
C GLU A 289 12.20 -23.09 8.96
N GLY A 290 11.78 -23.91 9.92
CA GLY A 290 12.37 -24.01 11.26
C GLY A 290 11.84 -23.00 12.26
N TYR A 291 10.67 -22.42 12.03
CA TYR A 291 9.96 -21.60 13.01
C TYR A 291 9.13 -22.46 13.96
N GLU A 292 9.02 -22.05 15.21
CA GLU A 292 8.06 -22.63 16.15
C GLU A 292 6.67 -22.07 15.82
N VAL A 293 5.73 -22.94 15.42
CA VAL A 293 4.35 -22.56 15.14
C VAL A 293 3.51 -22.78 16.40
N VAL A 294 2.88 -21.71 16.89
CA VAL A 294 2.17 -21.67 18.17
C VAL A 294 0.86 -20.89 18.04
N THR A 295 0.02 -20.90 19.09
CA THR A 295 -1.10 -19.96 19.19
C THR A 295 -0.67 -18.65 19.84
N MET A 296 -1.49 -17.59 19.73
CA MET A 296 -1.16 -16.30 20.36
C MET A 296 -1.16 -16.41 21.89
N GLU A 297 -2.03 -17.22 22.46
CA GLU A 297 -2.06 -17.49 23.91
C GLU A 297 -0.76 -18.15 24.41
N GLN A 298 -0.17 -19.01 23.59
CA GLN A 298 1.13 -19.64 23.91
C GLN A 298 2.30 -18.67 23.75
N ALA A 299 2.21 -17.72 22.81
CA ALA A 299 3.23 -16.73 22.52
C ALA A 299 3.22 -15.55 23.50
N ALA A 300 2.05 -15.07 23.89
CA ALA A 300 1.87 -13.84 24.69
C ALA A 300 2.78 -13.77 25.92
N PRO A 301 2.86 -14.78 26.81
CA PRO A 301 3.72 -14.71 27.98
C PRO A 301 5.23 -14.84 27.67
N LYS A 302 5.62 -15.20 26.46
CA LYS A 302 7.01 -15.54 26.11
C LYS A 302 7.68 -14.49 25.23
N ALA A 303 6.94 -13.79 24.38
CA ALA A 303 7.50 -12.89 23.38
C ALA A 303 7.85 -11.51 23.97
N ASP A 304 8.86 -10.90 23.37
CA ASP A 304 9.32 -9.55 23.64
C ASP A 304 8.83 -8.58 22.54
N ILE A 305 8.59 -9.11 21.32
CA ILE A 305 8.14 -8.34 20.16
C ILE A 305 6.98 -9.08 19.51
N PHE A 306 5.89 -8.34 19.22
CA PHE A 306 4.68 -8.83 18.57
C PHE A 306 4.47 -8.08 17.28
N VAL A 307 4.29 -8.82 16.17
CA VAL A 307 4.06 -8.27 14.83
C VAL A 307 2.83 -8.94 14.23
N THR A 308 1.82 -8.16 13.85
CA THR A 308 0.67 -8.67 13.09
C THR A 308 0.83 -8.43 11.60
N ALA A 309 0.45 -9.42 10.78
CA ALA A 309 0.63 -9.46 9.34
C ALA A 309 -0.42 -10.33 8.63
N THR A 310 -1.68 -10.32 9.14
CA THR A 310 -2.72 -11.25 8.70
C THR A 310 -3.76 -10.61 7.77
N GLY A 311 -3.91 -9.28 7.81
CA GLY A 311 -5.03 -8.59 7.17
C GLY A 311 -6.41 -8.89 7.78
N ASN A 312 -6.44 -9.53 8.97
CA ASN A 312 -7.65 -9.87 9.69
C ASN A 312 -7.92 -8.86 10.83
N ARG A 313 -8.86 -9.12 11.70
CA ARG A 313 -9.21 -8.27 12.84
C ARG A 313 -8.99 -8.99 14.16
N ASP A 314 -8.73 -8.23 15.24
CA ASP A 314 -8.64 -8.71 16.61
C ASP A 314 -7.68 -9.92 16.78
N VAL A 315 -6.56 -9.92 16.06
CA VAL A 315 -5.54 -10.98 16.13
C VAL A 315 -4.79 -10.91 17.46
N ILE A 316 -4.51 -9.70 17.92
CA ILE A 316 -4.02 -9.42 19.28
C ILE A 316 -5.14 -8.75 20.06
N THR A 317 -5.71 -9.45 21.03
CA THR A 317 -6.80 -8.99 21.89
C THR A 317 -6.29 -8.36 23.20
N MET A 318 -7.19 -7.73 23.95
CA MET A 318 -6.91 -7.24 25.31
C MET A 318 -6.36 -8.36 26.21
N ASP A 319 -6.92 -9.57 26.11
CA ASP A 319 -6.50 -10.68 26.97
C ASP A 319 -5.05 -11.11 26.63
N HIS A 320 -4.70 -11.16 25.34
CA HIS A 320 -3.30 -11.40 24.94
C HIS A 320 -2.37 -10.31 25.47
N MET A 321 -2.75 -9.02 25.37
CA MET A 321 -1.94 -7.91 25.86
C MET A 321 -1.75 -7.92 27.36
N ARG A 322 -2.73 -8.42 28.12
CA ARG A 322 -2.59 -8.63 29.57
C ARG A 322 -1.57 -9.69 29.96
N GLU A 323 -1.40 -10.70 29.12
CA GLU A 323 -0.45 -11.79 29.37
C GLU A 323 0.98 -11.48 28.86
N MET A 324 1.17 -10.39 28.10
CA MET A 324 2.48 -9.99 27.60
C MET A 324 3.43 -9.61 28.72
N LYS A 325 4.73 -9.72 28.45
CA LYS A 325 5.77 -9.21 29.34
C LYS A 325 5.66 -7.69 29.51
N ASP A 326 6.15 -7.22 30.67
CA ASP A 326 6.33 -5.78 30.84
C ASP A 326 7.24 -5.21 29.74
N ARG A 327 6.80 -4.08 29.14
CA ARG A 327 7.47 -3.41 28.00
C ARG A 327 7.62 -4.27 26.74
N ALA A 328 6.76 -5.25 26.53
CA ALA A 328 6.68 -5.92 25.25
C ALA A 328 6.36 -4.90 24.14
N ILE A 329 7.00 -5.04 23.00
CA ILE A 329 6.78 -4.18 21.82
C ILE A 329 5.70 -4.80 20.96
N VAL A 330 4.66 -4.00 20.66
CA VAL A 330 3.50 -4.45 19.87
C VAL A 330 3.38 -3.56 18.64
N CYS A 331 3.38 -4.16 17.46
CA CYS A 331 3.26 -3.45 16.20
C CYS A 331 2.51 -4.25 15.14
N ASN A 332 2.04 -3.53 14.13
CA ASN A 332 1.36 -4.07 12.97
C ASN A 332 2.11 -3.68 11.69
N ILE A 333 2.17 -4.59 10.72
CA ILE A 333 2.66 -4.32 9.37
C ILE A 333 1.61 -4.63 8.30
N GLY A 334 0.39 -5.04 8.72
CA GLY A 334 -0.78 -5.12 7.85
C GLY A 334 -1.34 -3.73 7.52
N HIS A 335 -2.12 -3.63 6.45
CA HIS A 335 -2.57 -2.33 5.92
C HIS A 335 -3.41 -1.52 6.91
N PHE A 336 -4.34 -2.16 7.64
CA PHE A 336 -5.22 -1.50 8.61
C PHE A 336 -4.84 -1.73 10.06
N ASP A 337 -5.34 -0.87 10.94
CA ASP A 337 -5.06 -0.85 12.38
C ASP A 337 -5.97 -1.77 13.22
N ASN A 338 -6.80 -2.58 12.60
CA ASN A 338 -7.78 -3.43 13.27
C ASN A 338 -7.24 -4.83 13.68
N GLU A 339 -6.01 -5.17 13.31
CA GLU A 339 -5.40 -6.44 13.70
C GLU A 339 -5.07 -6.50 15.21
N ILE A 340 -4.76 -5.35 15.79
CA ILE A 340 -4.54 -5.18 17.23
C ILE A 340 -5.75 -4.47 17.80
N GLN A 341 -6.34 -5.02 18.86
CA GLN A 341 -7.52 -4.47 19.51
C GLN A 341 -7.19 -3.19 20.33
N VAL A 342 -6.66 -2.16 19.63
CA VAL A 342 -6.24 -0.89 20.22
C VAL A 342 -7.41 -0.16 20.88
N SER A 343 -8.62 -0.27 20.32
CA SER A 343 -9.85 0.31 20.90
C SER A 343 -10.10 -0.15 22.32
N SER A 344 -9.70 -1.36 22.69
CA SER A 344 -9.84 -1.88 24.06
C SER A 344 -8.93 -1.19 25.08
N LEU A 345 -7.90 -0.49 24.59
CA LEU A 345 -6.92 0.22 25.41
C LEU A 345 -7.30 1.70 25.68
N GLN A 346 -8.42 2.20 25.16
CA GLN A 346 -8.82 3.62 25.26
C GLN A 346 -8.87 4.16 26.70
N ASN A 347 -9.21 3.30 27.67
CA ASN A 347 -9.29 3.68 29.09
C ASN A 347 -7.99 3.41 29.85
N MET A 348 -6.92 3.00 29.20
CA MET A 348 -5.61 2.82 29.81
C MET A 348 -4.83 4.13 29.86
N ASN A 349 -3.77 4.17 30.64
CA ASN A 349 -2.91 5.35 30.72
C ASN A 349 -1.88 5.32 29.58
N TRP A 350 -2.09 6.18 28.58
CA TRP A 350 -1.20 6.35 27.43
C TRP A 350 -0.18 7.46 27.68
N SER A 351 1.08 7.19 27.40
CA SER A 351 2.17 8.15 27.48
C SER A 351 2.99 8.08 26.18
N GLU A 352 2.93 9.16 25.40
CA GLU A 352 3.79 9.28 24.20
C GLU A 352 5.25 9.45 24.65
N ILE A 353 6.11 8.51 24.25
CA ILE A 353 7.56 8.57 24.49
C ILE A 353 8.22 9.47 23.45
N LYS A 354 7.83 9.30 22.20
CA LYS A 354 8.20 10.10 21.03
C LYS A 354 7.17 9.85 19.92
N PRO A 355 7.11 10.65 18.86
CA PRO A 355 6.12 10.46 17.79
C PRO A 355 6.01 9.01 17.34
N GLN A 356 4.78 8.47 17.32
CA GLN A 356 4.45 7.09 16.95
C GLN A 356 4.99 5.98 17.87
N VAL A 357 5.44 6.32 19.07
CA VAL A 357 5.89 5.37 20.09
C VAL A 357 5.21 5.71 21.40
N ASP A 358 4.24 4.90 21.79
CA ASP A 358 3.44 5.09 22.99
C ASP A 358 3.69 3.98 24.01
N GLU A 359 3.77 4.34 25.29
CA GLU A 359 3.70 3.40 26.41
C GLU A 359 2.26 3.35 26.91
N VAL A 360 1.71 2.14 27.04
CA VAL A 360 0.36 1.91 27.56
C VAL A 360 0.46 1.18 28.89
N GLU A 361 0.05 1.82 29.97
CA GLU A 361 0.12 1.26 31.32
C GLU A 361 -1.24 0.65 31.72
N PHE A 362 -1.19 -0.61 32.17
CA PHE A 362 -2.32 -1.37 32.70
C PHE A 362 -2.55 -1.05 34.17
N PRO A 363 -3.75 -1.35 34.72
CA PRO A 363 -4.07 -1.06 36.12
C PRO A 363 -3.19 -1.74 37.15
N ASP A 364 -2.52 -2.84 36.79
CA ASP A 364 -1.56 -3.57 37.65
C ASP A 364 -0.16 -2.99 37.60
N GLY A 365 0.07 -1.91 36.81
CA GLY A 365 1.36 -1.25 36.62
C GLY A 365 2.24 -1.86 35.53
N LYS A 366 1.80 -2.95 34.88
CA LYS A 366 2.47 -3.49 33.68
C LYS A 366 2.30 -2.52 32.50
N ARG A 367 3.26 -2.50 31.60
CA ARG A 367 3.28 -1.62 30.44
C ARG A 367 3.58 -2.40 29.17
N ILE A 368 3.06 -1.93 28.05
CA ILE A 368 3.47 -2.36 26.72
C ILE A 368 3.88 -1.14 25.89
N ILE A 369 4.72 -1.36 24.89
CA ILE A 369 5.12 -0.32 23.94
C ILE A 369 4.34 -0.54 22.66
N MET A 370 3.41 0.36 22.35
CA MET A 370 2.60 0.34 21.14
C MET A 370 3.26 1.22 20.08
N LEU A 371 3.55 0.64 18.91
CA LEU A 371 4.13 1.37 17.78
C LEU A 371 3.04 1.80 16.79
N ALA A 372 3.15 3.03 16.31
CA ALA A 372 2.25 3.65 15.33
C ALA A 372 0.76 3.49 15.68
N LYS A 373 0.42 3.37 16.98
CA LYS A 373 -0.94 3.14 17.49
C LYS A 373 -1.64 1.95 16.82
N GLY A 374 -0.89 0.89 16.50
CA GLY A 374 -1.39 -0.30 15.81
C GLY A 374 -1.50 -0.17 14.28
N ARG A 375 -1.15 0.99 13.72
CA ARG A 375 -1.09 1.21 12.27
C ARG A 375 0.23 0.68 11.69
N LEU A 376 0.44 0.84 10.37
CA LEU A 376 1.64 0.40 9.65
C LEU A 376 2.93 0.91 10.31
N VAL A 377 3.67 0.03 10.98
CA VAL A 377 4.90 0.39 11.71
C VAL A 377 6.01 0.88 10.79
N ASN A 378 6.13 0.32 9.60
CA ASN A 378 7.16 0.67 8.63
C ASN A 378 6.99 2.09 8.05
N LEU A 379 5.77 2.59 7.95
CA LEU A 379 5.46 3.94 7.49
C LEU A 379 5.28 4.93 8.65
N GLY A 380 4.70 4.48 9.76
CA GLY A 380 4.53 5.31 10.95
C GLY A 380 5.85 5.63 11.65
N CYS A 381 6.70 4.63 11.83
CA CYS A 381 7.97 4.74 12.57
C CYS A 381 9.21 4.84 11.67
N ALA A 382 9.07 4.61 10.36
CA ALA A 382 10.16 4.71 9.39
C ALA A 382 9.67 5.35 8.08
N THR A 383 10.22 4.94 6.94
CA THR A 383 9.97 5.55 5.62
C THR A 383 9.36 4.57 4.60
N GLY A 384 8.89 3.41 5.07
CA GLY A 384 8.27 2.39 4.23
C GLY A 384 9.27 1.49 3.51
N HIS A 385 8.84 0.93 2.39
CA HIS A 385 9.64 -0.01 1.60
C HIS A 385 10.77 0.68 0.82
N PRO A 386 11.91 -0.01 0.58
CA PRO A 386 13.03 0.54 -0.16
C PRO A 386 12.71 0.76 -1.64
N SER A 387 13.40 1.71 -2.26
CA SER A 387 13.11 2.19 -3.62
C SER A 387 13.15 1.07 -4.67
N PHE A 388 14.07 0.12 -4.59
CA PHE A 388 14.18 -0.97 -5.56
C PHE A 388 12.93 -1.87 -5.55
N VAL A 389 12.39 -2.18 -4.37
CA VAL A 389 11.16 -2.97 -4.23
C VAL A 389 9.97 -2.20 -4.78
N MET A 390 9.85 -0.92 -4.42
CA MET A 390 8.77 -0.06 -4.92
C MET A 390 8.88 0.20 -6.42
N SER A 391 10.08 0.12 -6.99
CA SER A 391 10.24 0.14 -8.46
C SER A 391 9.47 -1.00 -9.13
N ALA A 392 9.53 -2.22 -8.59
CA ALA A 392 8.78 -3.35 -9.14
C ALA A 392 7.26 -3.10 -9.04
N SER A 393 6.74 -2.75 -7.85
CA SER A 393 5.34 -2.41 -7.65
C SER A 393 4.86 -1.30 -8.57
N PHE A 394 5.58 -0.19 -8.62
CA PHE A 394 5.15 0.99 -9.36
C PHE A 394 5.33 0.85 -10.86
N THR A 395 6.25 0.02 -11.33
CA THR A 395 6.32 -0.35 -12.74
C THR A 395 5.06 -1.13 -13.16
N ASN A 396 4.57 -2.05 -12.30
CA ASN A 396 3.27 -2.71 -12.50
C ASN A 396 2.12 -1.68 -12.56
N GLN A 397 2.10 -0.68 -11.66
CA GLN A 397 1.08 0.37 -11.65
C GLN A 397 1.07 1.16 -12.96
N VAL A 398 2.24 1.61 -13.43
CA VAL A 398 2.33 2.36 -14.68
C VAL A 398 1.85 1.52 -15.86
N LEU A 399 2.27 0.25 -15.94
CA LEU A 399 1.82 -0.66 -17.00
C LEU A 399 0.32 -0.95 -16.91
N ALA A 400 -0.24 -1.10 -15.70
CA ALA A 400 -1.68 -1.26 -15.49
C ALA A 400 -2.48 -0.02 -15.94
N GLN A 401 -2.00 1.18 -15.62
CA GLN A 401 -2.61 2.42 -16.09
C GLN A 401 -2.55 2.55 -17.63
N MET A 402 -1.42 2.17 -18.24
CA MET A 402 -1.27 2.15 -19.69
C MET A 402 -2.21 1.13 -20.35
N GLU A 403 -2.33 -0.07 -19.77
CA GLU A 403 -3.19 -1.14 -20.27
C GLU A 403 -4.66 -0.71 -20.22
N LEU A 404 -5.13 -0.22 -19.07
CA LEU A 404 -6.50 0.28 -18.91
C LEU A 404 -6.81 1.48 -19.80
N TRP A 405 -5.85 2.39 -20.01
CA TRP A 405 -6.06 3.58 -20.81
C TRP A 405 -6.12 3.29 -22.32
N ASN A 406 -5.20 2.48 -22.83
CA ASN A 406 -5.06 2.24 -24.26
C ASN A 406 -5.86 1.02 -24.74
N GLU A 407 -6.07 0.02 -23.92
CA GLU A 407 -6.67 -1.26 -24.24
C GLU A 407 -7.97 -1.53 -23.43
N GLY A 408 -8.50 -0.51 -22.75
CA GLY A 408 -9.63 -0.65 -21.83
C GLY A 408 -10.89 -1.27 -22.45
N ASP A 409 -11.09 -1.08 -23.74
CA ASP A 409 -12.22 -1.67 -24.48
C ASP A 409 -12.18 -3.23 -24.52
N LYS A 410 -11.04 -3.84 -24.23
CA LYS A 410 -10.88 -5.30 -24.15
C LYS A 410 -11.35 -5.88 -22.81
N TYR A 411 -11.54 -5.03 -21.80
CA TYR A 411 -11.85 -5.42 -20.44
C TYR A 411 -13.32 -5.20 -20.10
N GLU A 412 -13.97 -6.24 -19.59
CA GLU A 412 -15.29 -6.11 -19.00
C GLU A 412 -15.18 -5.46 -17.60
N ARG A 413 -16.31 -5.10 -17.00
CA ARG A 413 -16.39 -4.54 -15.63
C ARG A 413 -16.14 -5.62 -14.58
N LYS A 414 -14.90 -6.06 -14.50
CA LYS A 414 -14.39 -7.12 -13.62
C LYS A 414 -13.02 -6.75 -13.08
N VAL A 415 -12.55 -7.54 -12.14
CA VAL A 415 -11.18 -7.44 -11.60
C VAL A 415 -10.27 -8.42 -12.37
N TYR A 416 -9.16 -7.91 -12.87
CA TYR A 416 -8.15 -8.64 -13.62
C TYR A 416 -6.80 -8.53 -12.92
N THR A 417 -5.91 -9.49 -13.12
CA THR A 417 -4.48 -9.34 -12.86
C THR A 417 -3.78 -8.76 -14.08
N LEU A 418 -2.62 -8.15 -13.89
CA LEU A 418 -1.82 -7.66 -15.01
C LEU A 418 -1.44 -8.83 -15.93
N PRO A 419 -1.54 -8.68 -17.27
CA PRO A 419 -1.13 -9.72 -18.22
C PRO A 419 0.28 -10.25 -17.95
N ARG A 420 0.47 -11.56 -18.00
CA ARG A 420 1.72 -12.25 -17.66
C ARG A 420 2.95 -11.66 -18.34
N HIS A 421 2.87 -11.34 -19.62
CA HIS A 421 4.00 -10.77 -20.36
C HIS A 421 4.43 -9.38 -19.83
N LEU A 422 3.49 -8.63 -19.25
CA LEU A 422 3.80 -7.34 -18.60
C LEU A 422 4.45 -7.56 -17.24
N ASP A 423 3.99 -8.53 -16.46
CA ASP A 423 4.61 -8.91 -15.18
C ASP A 423 6.05 -9.42 -15.39
N GLU A 424 6.28 -10.25 -16.42
CA GLU A 424 7.63 -10.68 -16.82
C GLU A 424 8.49 -9.51 -17.31
N LYS A 425 7.92 -8.53 -18.02
CA LYS A 425 8.61 -7.29 -18.41
C LYS A 425 9.09 -6.52 -17.19
N VAL A 426 8.26 -6.39 -16.15
CA VAL A 426 8.67 -5.76 -14.88
C VAL A 426 9.91 -6.44 -14.32
N ALA A 427 9.91 -7.78 -14.20
CA ALA A 427 11.07 -8.51 -13.71
C ALA A 427 12.33 -8.24 -14.57
N ALA A 428 12.18 -8.33 -15.89
CA ALA A 428 13.30 -8.16 -16.82
C ALA A 428 13.97 -6.78 -16.69
N LEU A 429 13.18 -5.70 -16.52
CA LEU A 429 13.69 -4.34 -16.35
C LEU A 429 14.54 -4.15 -15.07
N HIS A 430 14.41 -5.04 -14.08
CA HIS A 430 15.13 -4.95 -12.81
C HIS A 430 16.43 -5.79 -12.78
N LEU A 431 16.57 -6.78 -13.65
CA LEU A 431 17.67 -7.75 -13.59
C LEU A 431 19.06 -7.12 -13.72
N ALA A 432 19.22 -6.19 -14.65
CA ALA A 432 20.51 -5.54 -14.89
C ALA A 432 21.01 -4.78 -13.64
N LYS A 433 20.10 -4.16 -12.87
CA LYS A 433 20.44 -3.42 -11.65
C LYS A 433 21.05 -4.30 -10.57
N VAL A 434 20.62 -5.57 -10.49
CA VAL A 434 21.16 -6.55 -9.53
C VAL A 434 22.25 -7.45 -10.15
N GLY A 435 22.73 -7.12 -11.34
CA GLY A 435 23.80 -7.86 -12.00
C GLY A 435 23.41 -9.27 -12.48
N ALA A 436 22.10 -9.52 -12.64
CA ALA A 436 21.60 -10.81 -13.11
C ALA A 436 21.53 -10.87 -14.65
N THR A 437 21.87 -12.02 -15.21
CA THR A 437 21.79 -12.29 -16.64
C THR A 437 20.95 -13.54 -16.89
N LEU A 438 19.94 -13.43 -17.76
CA LEU A 438 19.08 -14.55 -18.13
C LEU A 438 19.77 -15.49 -19.13
N SER A 439 19.56 -16.79 -18.94
CA SER A 439 19.79 -17.77 -20.00
C SER A 439 18.76 -17.61 -21.11
N GLN A 440 19.12 -17.92 -22.34
CA GLN A 440 18.22 -17.90 -23.49
C GLN A 440 17.80 -19.32 -23.84
N LEU A 441 16.53 -19.50 -24.16
CA LEU A 441 16.04 -20.77 -24.72
C LEU A 441 16.45 -20.90 -26.18
N SER A 442 16.88 -22.10 -26.59
CA SER A 442 16.90 -22.45 -28.00
C SER A 442 15.50 -22.77 -28.52
N ALA A 443 15.29 -22.73 -29.82
CA ALA A 443 14.02 -23.10 -30.44
C ALA A 443 13.59 -24.51 -30.05
N ASP A 444 14.51 -25.47 -29.96
CA ASP A 444 14.24 -26.84 -29.55
C ASP A 444 13.81 -26.93 -28.08
N GLN A 445 14.45 -26.14 -27.19
CA GLN A 445 14.08 -26.08 -25.77
C GLN A 445 12.71 -25.43 -25.57
N ALA A 446 12.42 -24.33 -26.25
CA ALA A 446 11.13 -23.66 -26.22
C ALA A 446 10.01 -24.58 -26.70
N SER A 447 10.22 -25.26 -27.84
CA SER A 447 9.30 -26.26 -28.39
C SER A 447 9.07 -27.42 -27.43
N TYR A 448 10.11 -27.93 -26.77
CA TYR A 448 10.01 -29.07 -25.85
C TYR A 448 9.12 -28.76 -24.63
N ILE A 449 9.19 -27.53 -24.09
CA ILE A 449 8.38 -27.12 -22.94
C ILE A 449 7.10 -26.38 -23.34
N GLY A 450 6.86 -26.17 -24.63
CA GLY A 450 5.60 -25.58 -25.14
C GLY A 450 5.45 -24.09 -24.86
N VAL A 451 6.54 -23.31 -24.91
CA VAL A 451 6.54 -21.84 -24.75
C VAL A 451 7.18 -21.16 -25.93
N GLU A 452 6.99 -19.85 -26.06
CA GLU A 452 7.75 -19.03 -27.01
C GLU A 452 9.20 -18.81 -26.51
N GLU A 453 10.16 -18.59 -27.40
CA GLU A 453 11.57 -18.36 -27.05
C GLU A 453 11.76 -17.13 -26.13
N GLN A 454 10.89 -16.14 -26.27
CA GLN A 454 10.91 -14.89 -25.49
C GLN A 454 9.89 -14.83 -24.36
N GLY A 455 9.21 -15.95 -24.06
CA GLY A 455 8.17 -16.03 -23.05
C GLY A 455 6.75 -15.72 -23.56
N PRO A 456 5.74 -15.78 -22.72
CA PRO A 456 5.81 -16.12 -21.29
C PRO A 456 6.37 -17.52 -21.00
N PHE A 457 7.25 -17.61 -19.99
CA PHE A 457 7.98 -18.83 -19.69
C PHE A 457 7.19 -19.84 -18.84
N LYS A 458 6.07 -19.42 -18.25
CA LYS A 458 5.18 -20.21 -17.41
C LYS A 458 3.73 -20.05 -17.85
N SER A 459 2.92 -21.08 -17.66
CA SER A 459 1.47 -21.02 -17.89
C SER A 459 0.77 -20.09 -16.91
N GLU A 460 -0.43 -19.64 -17.24
CA GLU A 460 -1.27 -18.79 -16.36
C GLU A 460 -1.58 -19.46 -15.00
N GLN A 461 -1.61 -20.80 -14.96
CA GLN A 461 -1.88 -21.56 -13.74
C GLN A 461 -0.64 -21.74 -12.84
N TYR A 462 0.56 -21.40 -13.33
CA TYR A 462 1.78 -21.56 -12.54
C TYR A 462 1.76 -20.65 -11.30
N ARG A 463 2.12 -21.21 -10.15
CA ARG A 463 2.24 -20.50 -8.87
C ARG A 463 3.73 -20.37 -8.52
N TYR A 464 4.20 -19.14 -8.33
CA TYR A 464 5.58 -18.82 -7.92
C TYR A 464 5.77 -19.00 -6.42
#